data_71cd45bd3a197d97c7d54ae874c3ffeb
#
_entry.id   71cd45bd3a197d97c7d54ae874c3ffeb
#
_cell.length_a   1.000
_cell.length_b   1.000
_cell.length_c   1.000
_cell.angle_alpha   90.00
_cell.angle_beta   90.00
_cell.angle_gamma   90.00
#
_symmetry.space_group_name_H-M   'P 1'
#
loop_
_entity.id
_entity.type
_entity.pdbx_description
1 polymer ?
#
loop_
_entity_poly.entity_id
_entity_poly.type
_entity_poly.pdbx_seq_one_letter_code
_entity_poly.pdbx_strand_id
1 'polypeptide(L)'
;ISQWGYDFRPAYLKIAEIRELLPGVPVLALTATATPEVVKDIQSRLNFREENVFRMSFERKNLAYIVRKTDNKTGELLHILKRIDGSAIIYVRNRRRTKEITELLMQEGITADFYHAGLDNAVKDLRQKRWQSGEVRVMVATNAFGMGIDKPDVRFVVHYNMPKNMESYYQEAGRAGRDGEPAECILYYAPIDNRTNRFLIENGEENEELDAITKQIVMERDWERLRQMTFYCYTKECLRHYILNYFGEQTL
;
A
#
# COMPACT_ATOMS: atom_id res chain seq x y z
N ILE A 1 0.51 -4.66 -15.57
CA ILE A 1 0.35 -4.24 -16.97
C ILE A 1 0.13 -2.75 -17.05
N SER A 2 -0.81 -2.19 -16.33
CA SER A 2 -1.03 -0.75 -16.35
C SER A 2 -0.01 0.01 -15.49
N GLN A 3 -0.24 0.08 -14.19
CA GLN A 3 0.60 0.85 -13.26
C GLN A 3 2.02 0.28 -13.11
N TRP A 4 2.15 -1.02 -12.96
CA TRP A 4 3.42 -1.70 -12.75
C TRP A 4 4.27 -1.82 -14.01
N GLY A 5 3.63 -1.88 -15.21
CA GLY A 5 4.35 -1.96 -16.47
C GLY A 5 5.05 -0.65 -16.84
N TYR A 6 4.40 0.48 -16.61
CA TYR A 6 4.96 1.79 -16.95
C TYR A 6 6.04 2.24 -15.97
N ASP A 7 5.82 2.06 -14.67
CA ASP A 7 6.68 2.67 -13.67
C ASP A 7 7.95 1.86 -13.37
N PHE A 8 7.85 0.50 -13.44
CA PHE A 8 8.94 -0.34 -12.93
C PHE A 8 9.30 -1.54 -13.79
N ARG A 9 8.43 -1.98 -14.71
CA ARG A 9 8.62 -3.23 -15.47
C ARG A 9 8.08 -3.11 -16.89
N PRO A 10 8.81 -2.51 -17.80
CA PRO A 10 8.42 -2.43 -19.23
C PRO A 10 8.07 -3.78 -19.85
N ALA A 11 8.72 -4.86 -19.37
CA ALA A 11 8.41 -6.23 -19.77
C ALA A 11 6.94 -6.64 -19.56
N TYR A 12 6.23 -6.03 -18.59
CA TYR A 12 4.80 -6.30 -18.42
C TYR A 12 3.94 -5.80 -19.58
N LEU A 13 4.40 -4.82 -20.34
CA LEU A 13 3.72 -4.36 -21.56
C LEU A 13 3.75 -5.43 -22.64
N LYS A 14 4.79 -6.28 -22.65
CA LYS A 14 4.98 -7.35 -23.60
C LYS A 14 4.16 -8.61 -23.28
N ILE A 15 3.49 -8.69 -22.11
CA ILE A 15 2.67 -9.86 -21.76
C ILE A 15 1.59 -10.12 -22.81
N ALA A 16 1.09 -9.08 -23.48
CA ALA A 16 0.11 -9.21 -24.55
C ALA A 16 0.60 -10.07 -25.73
N GLU A 17 1.92 -10.14 -25.99
CA GLU A 17 2.51 -10.96 -27.06
C GLU A 17 2.18 -12.45 -26.89
N ILE A 18 1.93 -12.93 -25.67
CA ILE A 18 1.50 -14.31 -25.43
C ILE A 18 0.15 -14.62 -26.09
N ARG A 19 -0.68 -13.60 -26.35
CA ARG A 19 -1.97 -13.77 -27.04
C ARG A 19 -1.80 -14.15 -28.50
N GLU A 20 -0.70 -13.72 -29.12
CA GLU A 20 -0.34 -14.06 -30.50
C GLU A 20 0.19 -15.50 -30.57
N LEU A 21 0.96 -15.91 -29.57
CA LEU A 21 1.52 -17.27 -29.48
C LEU A 21 0.44 -18.31 -29.09
N LEU A 22 -0.52 -17.91 -28.26
CA LEU A 22 -1.54 -18.80 -27.69
C LEU A 22 -2.95 -18.19 -27.84
N PRO A 23 -3.46 -18.01 -29.07
CA PRO A 23 -4.70 -17.28 -29.33
C PRO A 23 -5.96 -17.93 -28.76
N GLY A 24 -5.93 -19.25 -28.52
CA GLY A 24 -7.05 -20.02 -28.00
C GLY A 24 -7.09 -20.16 -26.48
N VAL A 25 -6.04 -19.70 -25.76
CA VAL A 25 -5.95 -19.84 -24.30
C VAL A 25 -6.65 -18.67 -23.63
N PRO A 26 -7.57 -18.90 -22.69
CA PRO A 26 -8.20 -17.82 -21.92
C PRO A 26 -7.18 -17.15 -21.00
N VAL A 27 -7.32 -15.82 -20.81
CA VAL A 27 -6.48 -15.03 -19.92
C VAL A 27 -7.36 -14.48 -18.81
N LEU A 28 -6.94 -14.72 -17.56
CA LEU A 28 -7.53 -14.16 -16.36
C LEU A 28 -6.57 -13.13 -15.75
N ALA A 29 -6.99 -11.87 -15.69
CA ALA A 29 -6.25 -10.81 -15.01
C ALA A 29 -6.85 -10.58 -13.62
N LEU A 30 -6.03 -10.70 -12.58
CA LEU A 30 -6.43 -10.53 -11.19
C LEU A 30 -5.75 -9.29 -10.58
N THR A 31 -6.53 -8.46 -9.90
CA THR A 31 -6.01 -7.32 -9.14
C THR A 31 -6.93 -6.99 -7.97
N ALA A 32 -6.35 -6.50 -6.88
CA ALA A 32 -7.09 -6.06 -5.70
C ALA A 32 -7.33 -4.54 -5.67
N THR A 33 -6.73 -3.76 -6.58
CA THR A 33 -6.67 -2.29 -6.49
C THR A 33 -6.70 -1.64 -7.86
N ALA A 34 -7.68 -1.98 -8.71
CA ALA A 34 -7.82 -1.38 -10.02
C ALA A 34 -8.91 -0.31 -10.02
N THR A 35 -8.55 0.92 -10.39
CA THR A 35 -9.53 1.96 -10.75
C THR A 35 -10.21 1.61 -12.07
N PRO A 36 -11.35 2.23 -12.42
CA PRO A 36 -12.03 1.98 -13.70
C PRO A 36 -11.10 2.17 -14.92
N GLU A 37 -10.22 3.18 -14.87
CA GLU A 37 -9.25 3.46 -15.93
C GLU A 37 -8.23 2.33 -16.07
N VAL A 38 -7.73 1.81 -14.95
CA VAL A 38 -6.80 0.68 -14.91
C VAL A 38 -7.45 -0.58 -15.46
N VAL A 39 -8.71 -0.85 -15.14
CA VAL A 39 -9.46 -1.98 -15.69
C VAL A 39 -9.57 -1.90 -17.20
N LYS A 40 -9.94 -0.72 -17.75
CA LYS A 40 -10.00 -0.50 -19.20
C LYS A 40 -8.64 -0.68 -19.86
N ASP A 41 -7.57 -0.14 -19.25
CA ASP A 41 -6.20 -0.27 -19.78
C ASP A 41 -5.74 -1.74 -19.81
N ILE A 42 -6.03 -2.53 -18.76
CA ILE A 42 -5.71 -3.97 -18.71
C ILE A 42 -6.42 -4.72 -19.84
N GLN A 43 -7.73 -4.51 -20.02
CA GLN A 43 -8.51 -5.19 -21.04
C GLN A 43 -8.03 -4.83 -22.46
N SER A 44 -7.78 -3.55 -22.70
CA SER A 44 -7.27 -3.07 -23.99
C SER A 44 -5.90 -3.67 -24.30
N ARG A 45 -4.95 -3.64 -23.33
CA ARG A 45 -3.58 -4.13 -23.56
C ARG A 45 -3.48 -5.64 -23.68
N LEU A 46 -4.36 -6.37 -23.03
CA LEU A 46 -4.43 -7.84 -23.15
C LEU A 46 -5.32 -8.30 -24.31
N ASN A 47 -5.83 -7.38 -25.12
CA ASN A 47 -6.69 -7.66 -26.27
C ASN A 47 -7.88 -8.58 -25.89
N PHE A 48 -8.59 -8.23 -24.81
CA PHE A 48 -9.80 -8.95 -24.44
C PHE A 48 -10.89 -8.72 -25.50
N ARG A 49 -11.54 -9.81 -25.93
CA ARG A 49 -12.56 -9.77 -26.98
C ARG A 49 -13.87 -9.15 -26.49
N GLU A 50 -14.16 -9.29 -25.22
CA GLU A 50 -15.36 -8.80 -24.55
C GLU A 50 -15.00 -8.19 -23.20
N GLU A 51 -15.76 -7.18 -22.80
CA GLU A 51 -15.65 -6.61 -21.46
C GLU A 51 -16.27 -7.57 -20.44
N ASN A 52 -15.44 -8.41 -19.84
CA ASN A 52 -15.87 -9.36 -18.83
C ASN A 52 -15.16 -9.05 -17.51
N VAL A 53 -15.82 -8.30 -16.63
CA VAL A 53 -15.25 -7.80 -15.37
C VAL A 53 -16.08 -8.26 -14.20
N PHE A 54 -15.47 -9.07 -13.33
CA PHE A 54 -16.04 -9.44 -12.05
C PHE A 54 -15.50 -8.52 -10.97
N ARG A 55 -16.36 -7.77 -10.29
CA ARG A 55 -16.00 -6.85 -9.22
C ARG A 55 -16.61 -7.29 -7.91
N MET A 56 -15.82 -7.23 -6.86
CA MET A 56 -16.31 -7.21 -5.49
C MET A 56 -16.18 -5.78 -4.94
N SER A 57 -17.04 -5.45 -3.99
CA SER A 57 -16.95 -4.16 -3.31
C SER A 57 -15.58 -3.98 -2.61
N PHE A 58 -15.06 -2.76 -2.67
CA PHE A 58 -13.90 -2.35 -1.90
C PHE A 58 -14.26 -2.04 -0.44
N GLU A 59 -15.54 -2.12 -0.08
CA GLU A 59 -15.98 -1.81 1.27
C GLU A 59 -15.49 -2.85 2.29
N ARG A 60 -14.80 -2.36 3.30
CA ARG A 60 -14.35 -3.13 4.46
C ARG A 60 -15.04 -2.55 5.70
N LYS A 61 -16.23 -3.10 6.04
CA LYS A 61 -17.10 -2.59 7.12
C LYS A 61 -16.45 -2.66 8.49
N ASN A 62 -15.59 -3.63 8.70
CA ASN A 62 -14.87 -3.85 9.95
C ASN A 62 -13.63 -2.98 10.14
N LEU A 63 -13.24 -2.18 9.15
CA LEU A 63 -12.06 -1.29 9.25
C LEU A 63 -12.48 0.13 9.60
N ALA A 64 -11.87 0.71 10.62
CA ALA A 64 -11.93 2.14 10.91
C ALA A 64 -10.73 2.84 10.26
N TYR A 65 -11.00 3.78 9.36
CA TYR A 65 -9.96 4.62 8.73
C TYR A 65 -9.81 5.92 9.51
N ILE A 66 -8.59 6.24 9.91
CA ILE A 66 -8.29 7.37 10.78
C ILE A 66 -7.09 8.12 10.22
N VAL A 67 -7.23 9.43 9.98
CA VAL A 67 -6.10 10.31 9.67
C VAL A 67 -5.83 11.22 10.86
N ARG A 68 -4.60 11.20 11.35
CA ARG A 68 -4.14 12.08 12.43
C ARG A 68 -3.07 13.04 11.92
N LYS A 69 -3.36 14.33 12.00
CA LYS A 69 -2.38 15.38 11.71
C LYS A 69 -1.57 15.63 12.97
N THR A 70 -0.29 15.27 12.92
CA THR A 70 0.59 15.37 14.09
C THR A 70 2.04 15.49 13.69
N ASP A 71 2.78 16.30 14.42
CA ASP A 71 4.25 16.36 14.34
C ASP A 71 4.90 15.40 15.34
N ASN A 72 4.16 14.96 16.37
CA ASN A 72 4.62 13.98 17.36
C ASN A 72 4.13 12.56 17.03
N LYS A 73 4.49 12.06 15.88
CA LYS A 73 4.07 10.72 15.39
C LYS A 73 4.49 9.58 16.33
N THR A 74 5.67 9.71 16.93
CA THR A 74 6.21 8.70 17.85
C THR A 74 5.40 8.63 19.14
N GLY A 75 5.07 9.76 19.75
CA GLY A 75 4.24 9.82 20.97
C GLY A 75 2.84 9.25 20.72
N GLU A 76 2.21 9.62 19.60
CA GLU A 76 0.91 9.08 19.21
C GLU A 76 0.96 7.55 19.00
N LEU A 77 2.01 7.04 18.35
CA LEU A 77 2.20 5.62 18.13
C LEU A 77 2.30 4.84 19.44
N LEU A 78 3.15 5.30 20.36
CA LEU A 78 3.31 4.68 21.68
C LEU A 78 2.02 4.73 22.48
N HIS A 79 1.30 5.86 22.45
CA HIS A 79 0.03 6.01 23.12
C HIS A 79 -1.00 4.98 22.68
N ILE A 80 -1.12 4.74 21.37
CA ILE A 80 -2.05 3.76 20.82
C ILE A 80 -1.63 2.34 21.20
N LEU A 81 -0.37 1.99 20.97
CA LEU A 81 0.12 0.63 21.21
C LEU A 81 0.13 0.22 22.69
N LYS A 82 0.19 1.18 23.62
CA LYS A 82 0.06 0.91 25.06
C LYS A 82 -1.38 0.74 25.55
N ARG A 83 -2.34 1.27 24.81
CA ARG A 83 -3.77 1.25 25.23
C ARG A 83 -4.55 0.09 24.64
N ILE A 84 -4.16 -0.40 23.47
CA ILE A 84 -4.94 -1.37 22.72
C ILE A 84 -4.03 -2.55 22.43
N ASP A 85 -4.47 -3.73 22.82
CA ASP A 85 -3.79 -4.98 22.54
C ASP A 85 -4.05 -5.46 21.10
N GLY A 86 -3.22 -6.37 20.62
CA GLY A 86 -3.37 -6.99 19.32
C GLY A 86 -2.16 -6.79 18.41
N SER A 87 -2.13 -7.57 17.37
CA SER A 87 -1.07 -7.56 16.36
C SER A 87 -1.11 -6.29 15.51
N ALA A 88 0.05 -5.74 15.19
CA ALA A 88 0.17 -4.51 14.42
C ALA A 88 1.23 -4.59 13.32
N ILE A 89 0.99 -3.81 12.24
CA ILE A 89 1.99 -3.48 11.22
C ILE A 89 2.18 -1.97 11.22
N ILE A 90 3.42 -1.51 11.25
CA ILE A 90 3.76 -0.09 11.15
C ILE A 90 4.57 0.12 9.87
N TYR A 91 3.99 0.80 8.91
CA TYR A 91 4.67 1.15 7.67
C TYR A 91 5.45 2.44 7.81
N VAL A 92 6.74 2.37 7.50
CA VAL A 92 7.67 3.50 7.48
C VAL A 92 8.36 3.61 6.12
N ARG A 93 8.85 4.82 5.80
CA ARG A 93 9.39 5.11 4.46
C ARG A 93 10.72 4.43 4.18
N ASN A 94 11.64 4.34 5.14
CA ASN A 94 13.00 3.89 4.89
C ASN A 94 13.49 2.82 5.89
N ARG A 95 14.53 2.09 5.46
CA ARG A 95 15.12 0.97 6.21
C ARG A 95 15.66 1.39 7.58
N ARG A 96 16.28 2.55 7.69
CA ARG A 96 16.82 3.06 8.95
C ARG A 96 15.70 3.26 9.97
N ARG A 97 14.60 3.87 9.56
CA ARG A 97 13.46 4.13 10.43
C ARG A 97 12.79 2.85 10.94
N THR A 98 12.84 1.74 10.19
CA THR A 98 12.30 0.47 10.69
C THR A 98 13.03 0.03 11.96
N LYS A 99 14.35 0.12 11.99
CA LYS A 99 15.17 -0.24 13.16
C LYS A 99 14.93 0.71 14.33
N GLU A 100 15.01 2.02 14.09
CA GLU A 100 14.85 3.06 15.13
C GLU A 100 13.52 2.91 15.87
N ILE A 101 12.42 2.71 15.15
CA ILE A 101 11.10 2.55 15.78
C ILE A 101 11.01 1.20 16.50
N THR A 102 11.55 0.13 15.93
CA THR A 102 11.57 -1.18 16.59
C THR A 102 12.31 -1.13 17.93
N GLU A 103 13.50 -0.53 17.94
CA GLU A 103 14.31 -0.36 19.16
C GLU A 103 13.56 0.45 20.23
N LEU A 104 12.91 1.54 19.82
CA LEU A 104 12.08 2.33 20.70
C LEU A 104 10.92 1.53 21.29
N LEU A 105 10.20 0.77 20.47
CA LEU A 105 9.08 -0.07 20.95
C LEU A 105 9.56 -1.11 21.96
N MET A 106 10.70 -1.74 21.70
CA MET A 106 11.30 -2.72 22.62
C MET A 106 11.72 -2.08 23.95
N GLN A 107 12.28 -0.87 23.93
CA GLN A 107 12.60 -0.10 25.15
C GLN A 107 11.35 0.22 25.97
N GLU A 108 10.21 0.40 25.31
CA GLU A 108 8.92 0.65 25.95
C GLU A 108 8.16 -0.63 26.32
N GLY A 109 8.82 -1.80 26.24
CA GLY A 109 8.27 -3.08 26.64
C GLY A 109 7.31 -3.72 25.61
N ILE A 110 7.28 -3.23 24.38
CA ILE A 110 6.44 -3.74 23.30
C ILE A 110 7.29 -4.68 22.42
N THR A 111 6.89 -5.96 22.30
CA THR A 111 7.61 -6.89 21.43
C THR A 111 7.46 -6.49 19.98
N ALA A 112 8.57 -6.18 19.34
CA ALA A 112 8.60 -5.69 17.96
C ALA A 112 9.76 -6.30 17.18
N ASP A 113 9.60 -6.39 15.86
CA ASP A 113 10.65 -6.72 14.91
C ASP A 113 10.54 -5.84 13.68
N PHE A 114 11.55 -5.84 12.83
CA PHE A 114 11.55 -4.99 11.63
C PHE A 114 11.77 -5.79 10.35
N TYR A 115 11.21 -5.26 9.23
CA TYR A 115 11.27 -5.90 7.93
C TYR A 115 11.52 -4.88 6.81
N HIS A 116 12.48 -5.16 5.94
CA HIS A 116 12.74 -4.39 4.73
C HIS A 116 13.43 -5.23 3.65
N ALA A 117 13.42 -4.78 2.40
CA ALA A 117 13.96 -5.52 1.26
C ALA A 117 15.45 -5.88 1.39
N GLY A 118 16.24 -5.08 2.11
CA GLY A 118 17.68 -5.31 2.29
C GLY A 118 18.06 -6.34 3.35
N LEU A 119 17.10 -7.08 3.93
CA LEU A 119 17.39 -8.22 4.81
C LEU A 119 17.60 -9.49 3.98
N ASP A 120 18.43 -10.40 4.47
CA ASP A 120 18.57 -11.74 3.90
C ASP A 120 17.25 -12.52 3.97
N ASN A 121 17.01 -13.39 3.00
CA ASN A 121 15.74 -14.10 2.92
C ASN A 121 15.46 -14.96 4.16
N ALA A 122 16.48 -15.64 4.71
CA ALA A 122 16.33 -16.41 5.94
C ALA A 122 15.92 -15.55 7.14
N VAL A 123 16.45 -14.33 7.25
CA VAL A 123 16.09 -13.37 8.29
C VAL A 123 14.65 -12.86 8.07
N LYS A 124 14.26 -12.57 6.83
CA LYS A 124 12.90 -12.17 6.48
C LYS A 124 11.90 -13.23 6.91
N ASP A 125 12.15 -14.49 6.55
CA ASP A 125 11.28 -15.63 6.86
C ASP A 125 11.16 -15.86 8.37
N LEU A 126 12.27 -15.77 9.10
CA LEU A 126 12.27 -15.92 10.55
C LEU A 126 11.42 -14.85 11.24
N ARG A 127 11.63 -13.58 10.89
CA ARG A 127 10.91 -12.46 11.49
C ARG A 127 9.43 -12.49 11.15
N GLN A 128 9.10 -12.82 9.91
CA GLN A 128 7.71 -12.99 9.49
C GLN A 128 7.01 -14.10 10.29
N LYS A 129 7.65 -15.27 10.46
CA LYS A 129 7.12 -16.40 11.24
C LYS A 129 6.89 -16.01 12.70
N ARG A 130 7.85 -15.34 13.34
CA ARG A 130 7.73 -14.87 14.72
C ARG A 130 6.55 -13.91 14.91
N TRP A 131 6.33 -13.02 13.96
CA TRP A 131 5.20 -12.12 13.98
C TRP A 131 3.89 -12.86 13.68
N GLN A 132 3.86 -13.79 12.74
CA GLN A 132 2.68 -14.59 12.43
C GLN A 132 2.25 -15.48 13.62
N SER A 133 3.20 -16.05 14.34
CA SER A 133 2.93 -16.86 15.54
C SER A 133 2.49 -16.07 16.76
N GLY A 134 2.64 -14.74 16.74
CA GLY A 134 2.36 -13.87 17.88
C GLY A 134 3.50 -13.75 18.90
N GLU A 135 4.67 -14.38 18.67
CA GLU A 135 5.89 -14.18 19.47
C GLU A 135 6.32 -12.70 19.45
N VAL A 136 6.14 -12.06 18.31
CA VAL A 136 6.34 -10.62 18.12
C VAL A 136 5.00 -9.98 17.80
N ARG A 137 4.63 -8.98 18.58
CA ARG A 137 3.35 -8.27 18.45
C ARG A 137 3.32 -7.29 17.29
N VAL A 138 4.40 -6.54 17.10
CA VAL A 138 4.47 -5.42 16.15
C VAL A 138 5.54 -5.67 15.09
N MET A 139 5.16 -5.56 13.82
CA MET A 139 6.11 -5.55 12.70
C MET A 139 6.27 -4.13 12.18
N VAL A 140 7.47 -3.58 12.27
CA VAL A 140 7.83 -2.28 11.68
C VAL A 140 8.48 -2.49 10.32
N ALA A 141 7.86 -2.02 9.26
CA ALA A 141 8.28 -2.42 7.92
C ALA A 141 8.27 -1.29 6.90
N THR A 142 9.05 -1.46 5.84
CA THR A 142 8.82 -0.72 4.59
C THR A 142 7.73 -1.42 3.77
N ASN A 143 7.32 -0.82 2.64
CA ASN A 143 6.38 -1.42 1.68
C ASN A 143 6.81 -2.81 1.14
N ALA A 144 8.05 -3.22 1.39
CA ALA A 144 8.52 -4.57 1.06
C ALA A 144 7.83 -5.68 1.88
N PHE A 145 7.24 -5.32 3.03
CA PHE A 145 6.43 -6.23 3.84
C PHE A 145 5.00 -6.26 3.31
N GLY A 146 4.74 -7.16 2.39
CA GLY A 146 3.45 -7.12 1.72
C GLY A 146 3.06 -8.41 1.01
N MET A 147 3.81 -8.86 0.04
CA MET A 147 3.45 -10.04 -0.73
C MET A 147 3.54 -11.31 0.12
N GLY A 148 2.50 -12.16 0.03
CA GLY A 148 2.47 -13.45 0.73
C GLY A 148 2.26 -13.37 2.24
N ILE A 149 1.92 -12.20 2.79
CA ILE A 149 1.63 -12.06 4.21
C ILE A 149 0.15 -12.30 4.44
N ASP A 150 -0.12 -13.35 5.17
CA ASP A 150 -1.47 -13.68 5.65
C ASP A 150 -1.45 -13.90 7.16
N LYS A 151 -1.93 -12.90 7.90
CA LYS A 151 -2.21 -12.94 9.33
C LYS A 151 -3.59 -12.30 9.51
N PRO A 152 -4.62 -13.10 9.82
CA PRO A 152 -6.00 -12.61 9.81
C PRO A 152 -6.30 -11.62 10.94
N ASP A 153 -5.65 -11.76 12.09
CA ASP A 153 -5.91 -11.07 13.35
C ASP A 153 -5.09 -9.77 13.54
N VAL A 154 -4.72 -9.09 12.46
CA VAL A 154 -4.05 -7.78 12.56
C VAL A 154 -5.06 -6.72 13.01
N ARG A 155 -4.86 -6.16 14.21
CA ARG A 155 -5.76 -5.14 14.77
C ARG A 155 -5.42 -3.73 14.35
N PHE A 156 -4.15 -3.46 14.02
CA PHE A 156 -3.70 -2.14 13.61
C PHE A 156 -2.82 -2.21 12.38
N VAL A 157 -3.10 -1.34 11.41
CA VAL A 157 -2.13 -0.97 10.38
C VAL A 157 -1.89 0.53 10.51
N VAL A 158 -0.67 0.90 10.85
CA VAL A 158 -0.27 2.30 11.05
C VAL A 158 0.65 2.73 9.94
N HIS A 159 0.26 3.76 9.19
CA HIS A 159 1.14 4.45 8.26
C HIS A 159 1.81 5.62 9.00
N TYR A 160 3.05 5.40 9.43
CA TYR A 160 3.86 6.42 10.12
C TYR A 160 4.21 7.59 9.19
N ASN A 161 4.34 7.31 7.91
CA ASN A 161 4.50 8.30 6.85
C ASN A 161 3.37 8.16 5.83
N MET A 162 2.95 9.28 5.25
CA MET A 162 1.96 9.27 4.18
C MET A 162 2.46 8.43 2.99
N PRO A 163 1.71 7.41 2.54
CA PRO A 163 2.00 6.67 1.32
C PRO A 163 2.04 7.58 0.11
N LYS A 164 2.66 7.14 -0.96
CA LYS A 164 2.74 7.92 -2.19
C LYS A 164 1.44 8.01 -2.98
N ASN A 165 0.53 7.06 -2.81
CA ASN A 165 -0.76 6.99 -3.50
C ASN A 165 -1.80 6.17 -2.73
N MET A 166 -3.06 6.28 -3.16
CA MET A 166 -4.21 5.61 -2.54
C MET A 166 -4.19 4.10 -2.75
N GLU A 167 -3.68 3.60 -3.85
CA GLU A 167 -3.60 2.17 -4.15
C GLU A 167 -2.67 1.46 -3.16
N SER A 168 -1.47 2.01 -2.94
CA SER A 168 -0.52 1.50 -1.95
C SER A 168 -1.13 1.56 -0.55
N TYR A 169 -1.75 2.69 -0.19
CA TYR A 169 -2.42 2.85 1.09
C TYR A 169 -3.49 1.77 1.31
N TYR A 170 -4.38 1.58 0.34
CA TYR A 170 -5.47 0.61 0.45
C TYR A 170 -4.97 -0.83 0.55
N GLN A 171 -3.96 -1.20 -0.24
CA GLN A 171 -3.35 -2.54 -0.18
C GLN A 171 -2.71 -2.83 1.19
N GLU A 172 -2.00 -1.85 1.75
CA GLU A 172 -1.34 -1.96 3.03
C GLU A 172 -2.36 -1.95 4.18
N ALA A 173 -3.30 -1.02 4.18
CA ALA A 173 -4.39 -0.93 5.16
C ALA A 173 -5.29 -2.18 5.15
N GLY A 174 -5.53 -2.75 3.96
CA GLY A 174 -6.34 -3.95 3.78
C GLY A 174 -5.79 -5.23 4.43
N ARG A 175 -4.60 -5.18 5.04
CA ARG A 175 -4.04 -6.27 5.86
C ARG A 175 -4.67 -6.35 7.23
N ALA A 176 -5.31 -5.28 7.69
CA ALA A 176 -6.03 -5.24 8.95
C ALA A 176 -7.32 -6.07 8.88
N GLY A 177 -7.67 -6.74 9.97
CA GLY A 177 -8.97 -7.36 10.21
C GLY A 177 -9.45 -8.32 9.11
N ARG A 178 -8.58 -9.17 8.59
CA ARG A 178 -8.98 -10.17 7.57
C ARG A 178 -9.88 -11.27 8.12
N ASP A 179 -9.90 -11.44 9.42
CA ASP A 179 -10.83 -12.30 10.16
C ASP A 179 -12.26 -11.74 10.28
N GLY A 180 -12.48 -10.52 9.80
CA GLY A 180 -13.78 -9.83 9.90
C GLY A 180 -13.97 -9.05 11.20
N GLU A 181 -13.08 -9.21 12.17
CA GLU A 181 -13.15 -8.48 13.44
C GLU A 181 -12.72 -7.01 13.29
N PRO A 182 -13.19 -6.12 14.16
CA PRO A 182 -12.84 -4.70 14.11
C PRO A 182 -11.32 -4.47 14.11
N ALA A 183 -10.86 -3.60 13.23
CA ALA A 183 -9.47 -3.19 13.14
C ALA A 183 -9.35 -1.73 12.71
N GLU A 184 -8.21 -1.11 13.03
CA GLU A 184 -7.95 0.29 12.76
C GLU A 184 -6.83 0.48 11.75
N CYS A 185 -7.06 1.37 10.78
CA CYS A 185 -6.09 1.82 9.79
C CYS A 185 -5.77 3.29 10.06
N ILE A 186 -4.61 3.54 10.67
CA ILE A 186 -4.23 4.86 11.16
C ILE A 186 -3.15 5.43 10.26
N LEU A 187 -3.36 6.64 9.76
CA LEU A 187 -2.39 7.37 8.97
C LEU A 187 -1.96 8.63 9.70
N TYR A 188 -0.67 8.74 10.01
CA TYR A 188 -0.08 9.97 10.51
C TYR A 188 0.37 10.85 9.37
N TYR A 189 -0.14 12.07 9.35
CA TYR A 189 0.19 13.08 8.36
C TYR A 189 0.87 14.29 8.99
N ALA A 190 1.97 14.71 8.37
CA ALA A 190 2.60 16.00 8.61
C ALA A 190 2.98 16.64 7.26
N PRO A 191 3.04 17.99 7.15
CA PRO A 191 3.37 18.67 5.87
C PRO A 191 4.69 18.20 5.25
N ILE A 192 5.64 17.75 6.05
CA ILE A 192 6.92 17.20 5.59
C ILE A 192 6.73 15.93 4.76
N ASP A 193 5.67 15.14 5.00
CA ASP A 193 5.40 13.93 4.20
C ASP A 193 5.13 14.29 2.74
N ASN A 194 4.35 15.36 2.52
CA ASN A 194 4.05 15.85 1.17
C ASN A 194 5.32 16.35 0.48
N ARG A 195 6.13 17.18 1.18
CA ARG A 195 7.42 17.65 0.62
C ARG A 195 8.32 16.50 0.21
N THR A 196 8.41 15.47 1.05
CA THR A 196 9.26 14.32 0.75
C THR A 196 8.73 13.52 -0.43
N ASN A 197 7.40 13.30 -0.53
CA ASN A 197 6.84 12.60 -1.68
C ASN A 197 7.01 13.39 -2.98
N ARG A 198 6.88 14.73 -2.94
CA ARG A 198 7.21 15.62 -4.06
C ARG A 198 8.65 15.45 -4.52
N PHE A 199 9.59 15.56 -3.57
CA PHE A 199 11.00 15.37 -3.86
C PHE A 199 11.29 14.01 -4.51
N LEU A 200 10.63 12.94 -4.06
CA LEU A 200 10.80 11.60 -4.64
C LEU A 200 10.21 11.47 -6.05
N ILE A 201 9.15 12.20 -6.38
CA ILE A 201 8.61 12.25 -7.75
C ILE A 201 9.56 13.01 -8.67
N GLU A 202 10.10 14.14 -8.21
CA GLU A 202 10.98 15.01 -8.99
C GLU A 202 12.40 14.43 -9.18
N ASN A 203 12.89 13.67 -8.19
CA ASN A 203 14.25 13.15 -8.15
C ASN A 203 14.30 11.61 -8.02
N GLY A 204 13.22 10.91 -8.35
CA GLY A 204 13.20 9.44 -8.37
C GLY A 204 14.21 8.88 -9.36
N GLU A 205 14.65 7.63 -9.12
CA GLU A 205 15.53 6.93 -10.06
C GLU A 205 14.90 6.97 -11.46
N GLU A 206 15.60 7.61 -12.39
CA GLU A 206 15.19 7.61 -13.78
C GLU A 206 15.22 6.16 -14.28
N ASN A 207 14.05 5.67 -14.69
CA ASN A 207 14.03 4.40 -15.42
C ASN A 207 14.61 4.66 -16.83
N GLU A 208 15.86 4.29 -17.03
CA GLU A 208 16.60 4.50 -18.28
C GLU A 208 15.95 3.80 -19.49
N GLU A 209 15.11 2.78 -19.23
CA GLU A 209 14.39 2.03 -20.28
C GLU A 209 13.17 2.80 -20.83
N LEU A 210 12.76 3.93 -20.21
CA LEU A 210 11.61 4.71 -20.66
C LEU A 210 12.05 5.89 -21.51
N ASP A 211 11.34 6.12 -22.61
CA ASP A 211 11.49 7.32 -23.44
C ASP A 211 10.99 8.59 -22.70
N ALA A 212 11.39 9.76 -23.19
CA ALA A 212 11.09 11.03 -22.54
C ALA A 212 9.58 11.32 -22.41
N ILE A 213 8.77 10.91 -23.40
CA ILE A 213 7.32 11.11 -23.39
C ILE A 213 6.68 10.24 -22.30
N THR A 214 7.07 8.97 -22.24
CA THR A 214 6.57 8.03 -21.24
C THR A 214 6.98 8.46 -19.82
N LYS A 215 8.21 8.95 -19.63
CA LYS A 215 8.67 9.53 -18.36
C LYS A 215 7.78 10.68 -17.91
N GLN A 216 7.44 11.58 -18.81
CA GLN A 216 6.56 12.71 -18.50
C GLN A 216 5.16 12.24 -18.10
N ILE A 217 4.57 11.30 -18.82
CA ILE A 217 3.24 10.73 -18.51
C ILE A 217 3.24 10.07 -17.12
N VAL A 218 4.29 9.30 -16.79
CA VAL A 218 4.45 8.66 -15.47
C VAL A 218 4.52 9.73 -14.38
N MET A 219 5.34 10.75 -14.56
CA MET A 219 5.49 11.84 -13.61
C MET A 219 4.18 12.60 -13.37
N GLU A 220 3.43 12.94 -14.42
CA GLU A 220 2.12 13.60 -14.31
C GLU A 220 1.11 12.74 -13.54
N ARG A 221 1.10 11.43 -13.77
CA ARG A 221 0.26 10.47 -13.03
C ARG A 221 0.66 10.38 -11.57
N ASP A 222 1.94 10.34 -11.25
CA ASP A 222 2.42 10.30 -9.87
C ASP A 222 2.08 11.60 -9.12
N TRP A 223 2.11 12.74 -9.79
CA TRP A 223 1.62 14.02 -9.26
C TRP A 223 0.12 13.97 -8.95
N GLU A 224 -0.69 13.44 -9.87
CA GLU A 224 -2.14 13.31 -9.65
C GLU A 224 -2.43 12.37 -8.47
N ARG A 225 -1.77 11.22 -8.40
CA ARG A 225 -1.90 10.26 -7.29
C ARG A 225 -1.49 10.87 -5.95
N LEU A 226 -0.40 11.62 -5.91
CA LEU A 226 0.01 12.35 -4.71
C LEU A 226 -1.03 13.39 -4.31
N ARG A 227 -1.63 14.09 -5.28
CA ARG A 227 -2.71 15.05 -5.02
C ARG A 227 -3.90 14.37 -4.38
N GLN A 228 -4.35 13.23 -4.90
CA GLN A 228 -5.45 12.45 -4.36
C GLN A 228 -5.15 11.95 -2.94
N MET A 229 -3.95 11.41 -2.71
CA MET A 229 -3.52 10.97 -1.39
C MET A 229 -3.43 12.13 -0.38
N THR A 230 -2.95 13.29 -0.83
CA THR A 230 -2.91 14.49 0.01
C THR A 230 -4.33 14.96 0.36
N PHE A 231 -5.24 14.97 -0.62
CA PHE A 231 -6.63 15.36 -0.39
C PHE A 231 -7.31 14.41 0.62
N TYR A 232 -7.07 13.11 0.51
CA TYR A 232 -7.52 12.12 1.50
C TYR A 232 -7.09 12.48 2.94
N CYS A 233 -5.89 13.03 3.12
CA CYS A 233 -5.40 13.46 4.43
C CYS A 233 -6.08 14.74 4.96
N TYR A 234 -6.71 15.51 4.11
CA TYR A 234 -7.34 16.80 4.47
C TYR A 234 -8.86 16.81 4.44
N THR A 235 -9.47 15.86 3.74
CA THR A 235 -10.92 15.83 3.58
C THR A 235 -11.65 15.78 4.91
N LYS A 236 -12.84 16.38 4.96
CA LYS A 236 -13.79 16.28 6.08
C LYS A 236 -14.89 15.25 5.80
N GLU A 237 -14.87 14.66 4.63
CA GLU A 237 -15.81 13.62 4.25
C GLU A 237 -15.48 12.30 4.94
N CYS A 238 -16.40 11.34 4.87
CA CYS A 238 -16.15 9.99 5.34
C CYS A 238 -14.98 9.37 4.56
N LEU A 239 -13.90 9.00 5.26
CA LEU A 239 -12.69 8.44 4.63
C LEU A 239 -12.98 7.14 3.88
N ARG A 240 -13.93 6.32 4.34
CA ARG A 240 -14.37 5.12 3.63
C ARG A 240 -15.05 5.49 2.31
N HIS A 241 -15.96 6.45 2.31
CA HIS A 241 -16.58 6.97 1.08
C HIS A 241 -15.54 7.47 0.09
N TYR A 242 -14.56 8.21 0.56
CA TYR A 242 -13.47 8.68 -0.28
C TYR A 242 -12.73 7.52 -0.97
N ILE A 243 -12.40 6.47 -0.22
CA ILE A 243 -11.74 5.26 -0.78
C ILE A 243 -12.63 4.61 -1.83
N LEU A 244 -13.92 4.38 -1.53
CA LEU A 244 -14.86 3.75 -2.46
C LEU A 244 -15.00 4.55 -3.76
N ASN A 245 -15.19 5.85 -3.65
CA ASN A 245 -15.27 6.75 -4.80
C ASN A 245 -13.98 6.75 -5.63
N TYR A 246 -12.81 6.71 -4.98
CA TYR A 246 -11.53 6.64 -5.66
C TYR A 246 -11.41 5.39 -6.56
N PHE A 247 -11.94 4.26 -6.10
CA PHE A 247 -11.98 3.01 -6.88
C PHE A 247 -13.22 2.88 -7.78
N GLY A 248 -14.01 3.96 -7.94
CA GLY A 248 -15.14 4.01 -8.86
C GLY A 248 -16.40 3.32 -8.34
N GLU A 249 -16.52 3.13 -7.03
CA GLU A 249 -17.70 2.60 -6.37
C GLU A 249 -18.57 3.76 -5.91
N GLN A 250 -19.77 3.90 -6.52
CA GLN A 250 -20.73 4.92 -6.09
C GLN A 250 -21.38 4.48 -4.79
N THR A 251 -21.18 5.26 -3.74
CA THR A 251 -21.90 5.11 -2.47
C THR A 251 -23.13 6.03 -2.48
N LEU A 252 -24.28 5.45 -2.27
CA LEU A 252 -25.54 6.16 -2.06
C LEU A 252 -25.53 6.92 -0.73
#